data_ddd4d8346820cc35d15c99858eb08e80
#
_entry.id   ddd4d8346820cc35d15c99858eb08e80
#
_cell.length_a   1.000
_cell.length_b   1.000
_cell.length_c   1.000
_cell.angle_alpha   90.00
_cell.angle_beta   90.00
_cell.angle_gamma   90.00
#
_symmetry.space_group_name_H-M   'P 1'
#
loop_
_entity.id
_entity.type
_entity.pdbx_description
1 polymer ?
#
loop_
_entity_poly.entity_id
_entity_poly.type
_entity_poly.pdbx_seq_one_letter_code
_entity_poly.pdbx_strand_id
1 'polypeptide(L)'
;MTELILFDLDGTLTDSAPGITRCVQYALTYLGKPRYEPEELNCFLGPPLKEQFMKFAGLTEEEADTAVEQYRERYNGIGIYENEVYEGIPELLEFLKKHGKKLGVASSKPQVYVEEILRHFGLEKRFDVIVGSELDGT
;
A
#
# COMPACT_ATOMS: atom_id res chain seq x y z
N MET A 1 5.49 1.14 -32.18
CA MET A 1 5.21 2.04 -31.06
C MET A 1 5.17 1.25 -29.76
N THR A 2 5.88 1.73 -28.73
CA THR A 2 5.92 1.04 -27.45
C THR A 2 4.78 1.53 -26.56
N GLU A 3 3.97 0.61 -26.07
CA GLU A 3 2.90 0.93 -25.13
C GLU A 3 3.42 0.90 -23.70
N LEU A 4 2.91 1.82 -22.89
CA LEU A 4 3.17 1.85 -21.46
C LEU A 4 1.95 1.25 -20.74
N ILE A 5 2.19 0.22 -19.94
CA ILE A 5 1.15 -0.42 -19.14
C ILE A 5 1.38 -0.03 -17.69
N LEU A 6 0.37 0.59 -17.07
CA LEU A 6 0.44 1.01 -15.67
C LEU A 6 -0.31 0.03 -14.79
N PHE A 7 0.32 -0.35 -13.69
CA PHE A 7 -0.27 -1.21 -12.68
C PHE A 7 -0.44 -0.44 -11.38
N ASP A 8 -1.53 -0.69 -10.68
CA ASP A 8 -1.64 -0.30 -9.29
C ASP A 8 -0.80 -1.28 -8.46
N LEU A 9 -0.45 -0.91 -7.25
CA LEU A 9 0.34 -1.77 -6.36
C LEU A 9 -0.56 -2.63 -5.48
N ASP A 10 -1.22 -1.98 -4.50
CA ASP A 10 -2.02 -2.71 -3.52
C ASP A 10 -3.27 -3.32 -4.17
N GLY A 11 -3.43 -4.63 -4.01
CA GLY A 11 -4.57 -5.34 -4.57
C GLY A 11 -4.42 -5.72 -6.04
N THR A 12 -3.32 -5.34 -6.68
CA THR A 12 -3.05 -5.67 -8.08
C THR A 12 -1.74 -6.43 -8.23
N LEU A 13 -0.64 -5.84 -7.83
CA LEU A 13 0.67 -6.51 -7.87
C LEU A 13 0.92 -7.31 -6.60
N THR A 14 0.46 -6.78 -5.47
CA THR A 14 0.70 -7.40 -4.17
C THR A 14 -0.57 -7.44 -3.33
N ASP A 15 -0.65 -8.46 -2.47
CA ASP A 15 -1.67 -8.58 -1.45
C ASP A 15 -1.10 -8.00 -0.16
N SER A 16 -1.33 -6.71 0.03
CA SER A 16 -0.83 -5.97 1.18
C SER A 16 -1.85 -5.92 2.33
N ALA A 17 -3.00 -6.55 2.18
CA ALA A 17 -4.07 -6.49 3.17
C ALA A 17 -3.62 -6.88 4.58
N PRO A 18 -2.85 -7.97 4.79
CA PRO A 18 -2.44 -8.34 6.15
C PRO A 18 -1.66 -7.24 6.85
N GLY A 19 -0.69 -6.64 6.17
CA GLY A 19 0.12 -5.57 6.76
C GLY A 19 -0.68 -4.32 7.05
N ILE A 20 -1.50 -3.91 6.11
CA ILE A 20 -2.32 -2.71 6.25
C ILE A 20 -3.34 -2.88 7.39
N THR A 21 -4.09 -3.98 7.41
CA THR A 21 -5.12 -4.17 8.43
C THR A 21 -4.53 -4.31 9.82
N ARG A 22 -3.39 -4.95 9.96
CA ARG A 22 -2.70 -5.07 11.26
C ARG A 22 -2.22 -3.71 11.77
N CYS A 23 -1.71 -2.88 10.87
CA CYS A 23 -1.27 -1.53 11.24
C CYS A 23 -2.44 -0.64 11.61
N VAL A 24 -3.56 -0.77 10.91
CA VAL A 24 -4.79 -0.03 11.26
C VAL A 24 -5.27 -0.46 12.65
N GLN A 25 -5.32 -1.77 12.92
CA GLN A 25 -5.74 -2.25 14.23
C GLN A 25 -4.80 -1.76 15.34
N TYR A 26 -3.49 -1.76 15.06
CA TYR A 26 -2.50 -1.24 16.01
C TYR A 26 -2.80 0.22 16.36
N ALA A 27 -3.09 1.05 15.36
CA ALA A 27 -3.40 2.47 15.56
C ALA A 27 -4.70 2.65 16.34
N LEU A 28 -5.73 1.89 16.00
CA LEU A 28 -7.03 1.98 16.67
C LEU A 28 -6.94 1.51 18.12
N THR A 29 -6.17 0.46 18.37
CA THR A 29 -5.93 -0.03 19.74
C THR A 29 -5.21 1.03 20.57
N TYR A 30 -4.25 1.72 19.99
CA TYR A 30 -3.55 2.81 20.67
C TYR A 30 -4.52 3.90 21.14
N LEU A 31 -5.56 4.17 20.35
CA LEU A 31 -6.57 5.18 20.67
C LEU A 31 -7.71 4.63 21.57
N GLY A 32 -7.60 3.40 22.03
CA GLY A 32 -8.61 2.79 22.90
C GLY A 32 -9.87 2.35 22.17
N LYS A 33 -9.82 2.22 20.85
CA LYS A 33 -10.97 1.75 20.06
C LYS A 33 -11.09 0.23 20.11
N PRO A 34 -12.30 -0.32 19.82
CA PRO A 34 -12.50 -1.78 19.87
C PRO A 34 -11.65 -2.52 18.85
N ARG A 35 -11.53 -3.82 19.05
CA ARG A 35 -10.89 -4.70 18.09
C ARG A 35 -11.87 -5.03 16.98
N TYR A 36 -11.38 -4.98 15.75
CA TYR A 36 -12.16 -5.30 14.54
C TYR A 36 -11.61 -6.54 13.87
N GLU A 37 -12.44 -7.24 13.13
CA GLU A 37 -11.99 -8.34 12.28
C GLU A 37 -11.22 -7.76 11.09
N PRO A 38 -10.20 -8.47 10.56
CA PRO A 38 -9.43 -7.96 9.42
C PRO A 38 -10.29 -7.58 8.22
N GLU A 39 -11.36 -8.34 7.95
CA GLU A 39 -12.26 -8.05 6.81
C GLU A 39 -12.94 -6.70 6.95
N GLU A 40 -13.27 -6.30 8.19
CA GLU A 40 -13.88 -4.99 8.44
C GLU A 40 -12.93 -3.84 8.12
N LEU A 41 -11.63 -4.09 8.18
CA LEU A 41 -10.60 -3.08 7.95
C LEU A 41 -10.13 -3.01 6.50
N ASN A 42 -10.69 -3.84 5.62
CA ASN A 42 -10.31 -3.82 4.20
C ASN A 42 -10.64 -2.49 3.51
N CYS A 43 -11.54 -1.70 4.07
CA CYS A 43 -11.85 -0.38 3.54
C CYS A 43 -10.67 0.61 3.61
N PHE A 44 -9.63 0.25 4.35
CA PHE A 44 -8.40 1.05 4.40
C PHE A 44 -7.45 0.79 3.23
N LEU A 45 -7.75 -0.22 2.40
CA LEU A 45 -6.93 -0.52 1.23
C LEU A 45 -7.26 0.47 0.12
N GLY A 46 -6.31 1.34 -0.20
CA GLY A 46 -6.44 2.32 -1.29
C GLY A 46 -6.74 3.75 -0.86
N PRO A 47 -7.79 4.05 -0.07
CA PRO A 47 -8.08 5.43 0.31
C PRO A 47 -6.99 6.06 1.17
N PRO A 48 -6.87 7.41 1.20
CA PRO A 48 -5.95 8.09 2.11
C PRO A 48 -6.25 7.72 3.57
N LEU A 49 -5.22 7.41 4.33
CA LEU A 49 -5.37 6.91 5.69
C LEU A 49 -6.14 7.85 6.62
N LYS A 50 -5.76 9.12 6.63
CA LYS A 50 -6.38 10.08 7.54
C LYS A 50 -7.89 10.17 7.35
N GLU A 51 -8.32 10.33 6.09
CA GLU A 51 -9.73 10.41 5.77
C GLU A 51 -10.47 9.14 6.17
N GLN A 52 -9.85 8.00 5.93
CA GLN A 52 -10.46 6.71 6.23
C GLN A 52 -10.57 6.48 7.75
N PHE A 53 -9.59 6.88 8.53
CA PHE A 53 -9.68 6.82 9.99
C PHE A 53 -10.82 7.68 10.51
N MET A 54 -10.97 8.88 9.98
CA MET A 54 -12.06 9.77 10.39
C MET A 54 -13.42 9.17 10.05
N LYS A 55 -13.55 8.65 8.85
CA LYS A 55 -14.80 8.10 8.34
C LYS A 55 -15.18 6.79 9.05
N PHE A 56 -14.23 5.87 9.18
CA PHE A 56 -14.49 4.53 9.72
C PHE A 56 -14.72 4.57 11.24
N ALA A 57 -13.85 5.25 11.98
CA ALA A 57 -13.87 5.23 13.43
C ALA A 57 -14.45 6.50 14.06
N GLY A 58 -14.90 7.44 13.26
CA GLY A 58 -15.47 8.68 13.76
C GLY A 58 -14.46 9.56 14.49
N LEU A 59 -13.19 9.48 14.10
CA LEU A 59 -12.14 10.23 14.76
C LEU A 59 -12.17 11.70 14.38
N THR A 60 -11.76 12.55 15.33
CA THR A 60 -11.50 13.95 15.03
C THR A 60 -10.25 14.03 14.15
N GLU A 61 -10.02 15.20 13.54
CA GLU A 61 -8.82 15.40 12.73
C GLU A 61 -7.55 15.14 13.53
N GLU A 62 -7.50 15.63 14.77
CA GLU A 62 -6.35 15.43 15.66
C GLU A 62 -6.13 13.95 16.00
N GLU A 63 -7.22 13.24 16.32
CA GLU A 63 -7.14 11.80 16.58
C GLU A 63 -6.70 11.03 15.35
N ALA A 64 -7.16 11.43 14.16
CA ALA A 64 -6.77 10.79 12.93
C ALA A 64 -5.28 11.00 12.62
N ASP A 65 -4.76 12.18 12.92
CA ASP A 65 -3.32 12.46 12.77
C ASP A 65 -2.50 11.53 13.67
N THR A 66 -2.95 11.32 14.90
CA THR A 66 -2.31 10.38 15.82
C THR A 66 -2.40 8.96 15.31
N ALA A 67 -3.55 8.57 14.76
CA ALA A 67 -3.75 7.23 14.20
C ALA A 67 -2.79 6.97 13.04
N VAL A 68 -2.64 7.94 12.13
CA VAL A 68 -1.72 7.82 11.00
C VAL A 68 -0.27 7.67 11.50
N GLU A 69 0.10 8.45 12.51
CA GLU A 69 1.42 8.39 13.10
C GLU A 69 1.71 7.00 13.69
N GLN A 70 0.76 6.45 14.45
CA GLN A 70 0.91 5.11 15.03
C GLN A 70 0.90 4.01 13.96
N TYR A 71 0.08 4.17 12.94
CA TYR A 71 0.07 3.26 11.79
C TYR A 71 1.46 3.19 11.15
N ARG A 72 2.04 4.35 10.87
CA ARG A 72 3.36 4.43 10.22
C ARG A 72 4.47 3.89 11.09
N GLU A 73 4.37 4.06 12.40
CA GLU A 73 5.34 3.51 13.34
C GLU A 73 5.47 2.00 13.19
N ARG A 74 4.34 1.30 13.08
CA ARG A 74 4.35 -0.15 12.88
C ARG A 74 4.60 -0.53 11.41
N TYR A 75 4.08 0.26 10.48
CA TYR A 75 4.21 -0.03 9.06
C TYR A 75 5.67 -0.01 8.63
N ASN A 76 6.42 0.99 9.08
CA ASN A 76 7.85 1.08 8.81
C ASN A 76 8.57 -0.05 9.53
N GLY A 77 9.04 -1.03 8.79
CA GLY A 77 9.83 -2.13 9.36
C GLY A 77 9.07 -3.40 9.67
N ILE A 78 7.74 -3.36 9.82
CA ILE A 78 6.93 -4.56 10.07
C ILE A 78 5.85 -4.71 9.02
N GLY A 79 4.84 -3.85 9.06
CA GLY A 79 3.67 -3.98 8.20
C GLY A 79 3.98 -3.95 6.72
N ILE A 80 4.96 -3.15 6.33
CA ILE A 80 5.36 -3.02 4.92
C ILE A 80 5.80 -4.37 4.33
N TYR A 81 6.31 -5.28 5.16
CA TYR A 81 6.77 -6.60 4.73
C TYR A 81 5.73 -7.70 4.96
N GLU A 82 4.61 -7.39 5.59
CA GLU A 82 3.50 -8.33 5.74
C GLU A 82 2.65 -8.31 4.47
N ASN A 83 3.24 -8.78 3.39
CA ASN A 83 2.79 -8.54 2.03
C ASN A 83 3.26 -9.70 1.16
N GLU A 84 2.55 -9.98 0.06
CA GLU A 84 2.93 -11.03 -0.87
C GLU A 84 2.63 -10.59 -2.30
N VAL A 85 3.49 -10.99 -3.22
CA VAL A 85 3.24 -10.79 -4.65
C VAL A 85 2.20 -11.82 -5.09
N TYR A 86 1.18 -11.39 -5.83
CA TYR A 86 0.19 -12.32 -6.34
C TYR A 86 0.84 -13.32 -7.29
N GLU A 87 0.33 -14.55 -7.26
CA GLU A 87 0.80 -15.62 -8.14
C GLU A 87 0.66 -15.18 -9.60
N GLY A 88 1.69 -15.46 -10.39
CA GLY A 88 1.70 -15.13 -11.81
C GLY A 88 2.17 -13.75 -12.17
N ILE A 89 2.37 -12.85 -11.19
CA ILE A 89 2.81 -11.47 -11.48
C ILE A 89 4.21 -11.41 -12.08
N PRO A 90 5.23 -12.07 -11.49
CA PRO A 90 6.58 -12.01 -12.09
C PRO A 90 6.58 -12.53 -13.54
N GLU A 91 5.86 -13.60 -13.80
CA GLU A 91 5.77 -14.19 -15.14
C GLU A 91 5.06 -13.27 -16.11
N LEU A 92 3.99 -12.59 -15.67
CA LEU A 92 3.26 -11.62 -16.49
C LEU A 92 4.16 -10.45 -16.88
N LEU A 93 4.91 -9.90 -15.90
CA LEU A 93 5.80 -8.77 -16.16
C LEU A 93 6.89 -9.15 -17.16
N GLU A 94 7.45 -10.35 -17.01
CA GLU A 94 8.47 -10.84 -17.93
C GLU A 94 7.89 -11.02 -19.33
N PHE A 95 6.69 -11.58 -19.43
CA PHE A 95 5.99 -11.77 -20.71
C PHE A 95 5.80 -10.42 -21.43
N LEU A 96 5.31 -9.41 -20.72
CA LEU A 96 5.07 -8.10 -21.29
C LEU A 96 6.36 -7.42 -21.76
N LYS A 97 7.42 -7.54 -20.97
CA LYS A 97 8.74 -7.01 -21.35
C LYS A 97 9.26 -7.66 -22.63
N LYS A 98 9.13 -8.97 -22.76
CA LYS A 98 9.55 -9.70 -23.95
C LYS A 98 8.79 -9.25 -25.18
N HIS A 99 7.58 -8.73 -25.02
CA HIS A 99 6.76 -8.22 -26.12
C HIS A 99 6.94 -6.72 -26.35
N GLY A 100 8.02 -6.15 -25.81
CA GLY A 100 8.40 -4.76 -26.06
C GLY A 100 7.55 -3.73 -25.32
N LYS A 101 6.81 -4.14 -24.29
CA LYS A 101 6.00 -3.20 -23.50
C LYS A 101 6.85 -2.51 -22.44
N LYS A 102 6.53 -1.24 -22.18
CA LYS A 102 7.08 -0.52 -21.03
C LYS A 102 6.11 -0.70 -19.87
N LEU A 103 6.65 -0.86 -18.68
CA LEU A 103 5.85 -1.13 -17.48
C LEU A 103 6.02 -0.02 -16.48
N GLY A 104 4.92 0.35 -15.81
CA GLY A 104 4.95 1.35 -14.77
C GLY A 104 4.05 0.99 -13.62
N VAL A 105 4.32 1.58 -12.46
CA VAL A 105 3.46 1.49 -11.28
C VAL A 105 2.94 2.88 -10.98
N ALA A 106 1.64 3.00 -10.76
CA ALA A 106 1.01 4.24 -10.33
C ALA A 106 0.13 3.90 -9.13
N SER A 107 0.43 4.49 -7.98
CA SER A 107 -0.24 4.15 -6.72
C SER A 107 -0.51 5.39 -5.90
N SER A 108 -1.59 5.37 -5.11
CA SER A 108 -1.87 6.42 -4.14
C SER A 108 -1.01 6.28 -2.88
N LYS A 109 -0.34 5.15 -2.73
CA LYS A 109 0.59 4.91 -1.62
C LYS A 109 1.79 5.85 -1.74
N PRO A 110 2.38 6.32 -0.61
CA PRO A 110 3.58 7.16 -0.67
C PRO A 110 4.72 6.52 -1.48
N GLN A 111 5.39 7.35 -2.27
CA GLN A 111 6.46 6.93 -3.18
C GLN A 111 7.52 6.08 -2.49
N VAL A 112 7.95 6.50 -1.30
CA VAL A 112 9.02 5.80 -0.58
C VAL A 112 8.60 4.36 -0.22
N TYR A 113 7.32 4.15 0.08
CA TYR A 113 6.82 2.81 0.39
C TYR A 113 6.68 1.96 -0.86
N VAL A 114 6.22 2.56 -1.96
CA VAL A 114 6.12 1.85 -3.24
C VAL A 114 7.48 1.30 -3.65
N GLU A 115 8.49 2.16 -3.61
CA GLU A 115 9.86 1.77 -3.98
C GLU A 115 10.41 0.70 -3.05
N GLU A 116 10.18 0.81 -1.75
CA GLU A 116 10.66 -0.17 -0.79
C GLU A 116 10.02 -1.55 -0.99
N ILE A 117 8.71 -1.59 -1.25
CA ILE A 117 7.99 -2.82 -1.49
C ILE A 117 8.50 -3.51 -2.76
N LEU A 118 8.64 -2.75 -3.85
CA LEU A 118 9.12 -3.31 -5.10
C LEU A 118 10.56 -3.81 -4.98
N ARG A 119 11.38 -3.10 -4.23
CA ARG A 119 12.77 -3.51 -3.96
C ARG A 119 12.79 -4.79 -3.15
N HIS A 120 11.95 -4.87 -2.13
CA HIS A 120 11.87 -6.05 -1.26
C HIS A 120 11.54 -7.31 -2.05
N PHE A 121 10.62 -7.21 -3.01
CA PHE A 121 10.20 -8.35 -3.83
C PHE A 121 11.07 -8.54 -5.09
N GLY A 122 12.08 -7.70 -5.29
CA GLY A 122 12.96 -7.79 -6.47
C GLY A 122 12.29 -7.39 -7.76
N LEU A 123 11.24 -6.57 -7.70
CA LEU A 123 10.47 -6.14 -8.87
C LEU A 123 10.82 -4.73 -9.36
N GLU A 124 11.58 -3.97 -8.58
CA GLU A 124 11.86 -2.56 -8.89
C GLU A 124 12.42 -2.36 -10.31
N LYS A 125 13.35 -3.22 -10.69
CA LYS A 125 14.03 -3.11 -11.99
C LYS A 125 13.15 -3.52 -13.17
N ARG A 126 12.02 -4.13 -12.92
CA ARG A 126 11.10 -4.53 -13.99
C ARG A 126 10.23 -3.38 -14.48
N PHE A 127 10.21 -2.26 -13.76
CA PHE A 127 9.38 -1.12 -14.11
C PHE A 127 10.23 0.02 -14.65
N ASP A 128 9.72 0.65 -15.71
CA ASP A 128 10.36 1.80 -16.35
C ASP A 128 10.02 3.10 -15.62
N VAL A 129 8.85 3.14 -14.96
CA VAL A 129 8.43 4.31 -14.18
C VAL A 129 7.67 3.85 -12.95
N ILE A 130 7.92 4.52 -11.84
CA ILE A 130 7.26 4.24 -10.56
C ILE A 130 6.78 5.57 -9.98
N VAL A 131 5.47 5.70 -9.79
CA VAL A 131 4.85 6.92 -9.30
C VAL A 131 3.99 6.60 -8.07
N GLY A 132 4.30 7.22 -6.96
CA GLY A 132 3.50 7.17 -5.75
C GLY A 132 3.13 8.58 -5.32
N SER A 133 2.55 8.71 -4.12
CA SER A 133 2.19 10.00 -3.57
C SER A 133 3.26 10.51 -2.61
N GLU A 134 3.06 11.73 -2.11
CA GLU A 134 3.91 12.27 -1.04
C GLU A 134 3.51 11.66 0.31
N LEU A 135 4.45 11.65 1.26
CA LEU A 135 4.19 11.11 2.60
C LEU A 135 3.07 11.84 3.35
N ASP A 136 2.84 13.10 3.02
CA ASP A 136 1.80 13.89 3.66
C ASP A 136 0.41 13.67 3.05
N GLY A 137 0.31 12.75 2.10
CA GLY A 137 -0.98 12.42 1.48
C GLY A 137 -1.38 13.31 0.31
N THR A 138 -0.46 14.12 -0.18
CA THR A 138 -0.73 14.99 -1.35
C THR A 138 -0.24 14.38 -2.64
#